data_8560f686c817e7010b009d78566a8ea1
#
_entry.id   8560f686c817e7010b009d78566a8ea1
#
_cell.length_a   1.000
_cell.length_b   1.000
_cell.length_c   1.000
_cell.angle_alpha   90.00
_cell.angle_beta   90.00
_cell.angle_gamma   90.00
#
_symmetry.space_group_name_H-M   'P 1'
#
loop_
_entity.id
_entity.type
_entity.pdbx_description
1 polymer ?
#
loop_
_entity_poly.entity_id
_entity_poly.type
_entity_poly.pdbx_seq_one_letter_code
_entity_poly.pdbx_strand_id
1 'polypeptide(L)'
;MLHGCNNFLNYFYLKKFKFHYINIFRMSKNSTEILLKENNDRYVMFPLQDEEIWSMYKKQVECFWRAEEIDLSKDLSHWNGLNTDERFFISMILAFFAASDGIVLENLAMRFMTEVQLSEARAFYAFQIAMEKI
;
A
#
# COMPACT_ATOMS: atom_id res chain seq x y z
N MET A 1 18.98 -2.59 -10.43
CA MET A 1 18.01 -1.55 -10.06
C MET A 1 16.91 -2.02 -9.08
N LEU A 2 16.65 -3.31 -8.93
CA LEU A 2 15.57 -3.84 -8.07
C LEU A 2 15.90 -3.94 -6.56
N HIS A 3 17.16 -3.83 -6.15
CA HIS A 3 17.57 -3.99 -4.74
C HIS A 3 17.06 -2.88 -3.80
N GLY A 4 16.82 -1.68 -4.29
CA GLY A 4 16.32 -0.57 -3.48
C GLY A 4 14.82 -0.66 -3.19
N CYS A 5 14.02 -1.17 -4.14
CA CYS A 5 12.58 -1.29 -4.00
C CYS A 5 12.16 -2.41 -3.03
N ASN A 6 12.88 -3.54 -3.02
CA ASN A 6 12.58 -4.64 -2.09
C ASN A 6 12.72 -4.24 -0.62
N ASN A 7 13.68 -3.38 -0.28
CA ASN A 7 13.83 -2.87 1.09
C ASN A 7 12.71 -1.88 1.46
N PHE A 8 12.21 -1.10 0.50
CA PHE A 8 11.14 -0.13 0.72
C PHE A 8 9.79 -0.85 0.90
N LEU A 9 9.49 -1.83 0.05
CA LEU A 9 8.28 -2.65 0.16
C LEU A 9 8.26 -3.45 1.46
N ASN A 10 9.36 -4.13 1.83
CA ASN A 10 9.47 -4.84 3.10
C ASN A 10 9.35 -3.91 4.32
N TYR A 11 9.95 -2.72 4.27
CA TYR A 11 9.84 -1.74 5.35
C TYR A 11 8.41 -1.21 5.48
N PHE A 12 7.72 -1.02 4.35
CA PHE A 12 6.34 -0.54 4.32
C PHE A 12 5.36 -1.62 4.79
N TYR A 13 5.51 -2.87 4.34
CA TYR A 13 4.66 -4.00 4.77
C TYR A 13 4.83 -4.32 6.26
N LEU A 14 6.05 -4.40 6.77
CA LEU A 14 6.32 -4.73 8.17
C LEU A 14 5.91 -3.62 9.16
N LYS A 15 6.03 -2.35 8.77
CA LYS A 15 5.53 -1.23 9.59
C LYS A 15 4.01 -1.07 9.51
N LYS A 16 3.40 -1.35 8.36
CA LYS A 16 1.94 -1.24 8.14
C LYS A 16 1.17 -2.19 9.06
N PHE A 17 1.64 -3.42 9.27
CA PHE A 17 0.99 -4.37 10.18
C PHE A 17 0.99 -3.92 11.65
N LYS A 18 2.01 -3.16 12.09
CA LYS A 18 2.11 -2.71 13.48
C LYS A 18 1.36 -1.40 13.76
N PHE A 19 1.12 -0.58 12.74
CA PHE A 19 0.50 0.74 12.91
C PHE A 19 -1.03 0.72 12.78
N HIS A 20 -1.59 -0.27 12.10
CA HIS A 20 -3.00 -0.29 11.74
C HIS A 20 -3.96 -0.76 12.84
N TYR A 21 -3.47 -1.54 13.81
CA TYR A 21 -4.35 -2.10 14.85
C TYR A 21 -4.56 -1.21 16.07
N ILE A 22 -3.76 -0.16 16.27
CA ILE A 22 -3.75 0.58 17.55
C ILE A 22 -4.59 1.87 17.53
N ASN A 23 -4.93 2.45 16.36
CA ASN A 23 -5.54 3.77 16.32
C ASN A 23 -6.94 3.88 15.70
N ILE A 24 -7.63 2.80 15.41
CA ILE A 24 -8.98 2.86 14.79
C ILE A 24 -10.09 3.35 15.76
N PHE A 25 -9.84 3.40 17.06
CA PHE A 25 -10.93 3.61 18.04
C PHE A 25 -10.93 4.95 18.79
N ARG A 26 -10.13 5.92 18.43
CA ARG A 26 -10.16 7.22 19.13
C ARG A 26 -9.95 8.42 18.23
N MET A 27 -10.87 8.67 17.33
CA MET A 27 -10.95 9.98 16.69
C MET A 27 -11.73 10.93 17.59
N SER A 28 -11.02 11.63 18.47
CA SER A 28 -11.53 12.83 19.12
C SER A 28 -11.74 13.90 18.04
N LYS A 29 -12.88 14.59 18.07
CA LYS A 29 -13.21 15.72 17.17
C LYS A 29 -12.24 16.91 17.23
N ASN A 30 -11.17 16.84 18.01
CA ASN A 30 -10.12 17.84 18.16
C ASN A 30 -8.74 17.25 17.78
N SER A 31 -8.65 16.42 16.73
CA SER A 31 -7.36 15.94 16.30
C SER A 31 -6.58 17.08 15.63
N THR A 32 -5.40 17.37 16.17
CA THR A 32 -4.38 18.24 15.54
C THR A 32 -3.65 17.52 14.39
N GLU A 33 -4.21 16.40 13.93
CA GLU A 33 -3.63 15.59 12.85
C GLU A 33 -3.69 16.35 11.53
N ILE A 34 -2.53 16.66 10.99
CA ILE A 34 -2.38 17.52 9.80
C ILE A 34 -3.07 16.94 8.57
N LEU A 35 -3.09 15.58 8.44
CA LEU A 35 -3.70 14.90 7.30
C LEU A 35 -5.23 15.01 7.28
N LEU A 36 -5.85 15.21 8.45
CA LEU A 36 -7.30 15.24 8.63
C LEU A 36 -7.85 16.66 8.79
N LYS A 37 -6.98 17.66 8.85
CA LYS A 37 -7.37 19.07 8.94
C LYS A 37 -8.12 19.47 7.68
N GLU A 38 -9.32 20.02 7.85
CA GLU A 38 -10.14 20.49 6.74
C GLU A 38 -9.34 21.39 5.80
N ASN A 39 -9.35 21.06 4.52
CA ASN A 39 -8.60 21.73 3.47
C ASN A 39 -9.50 21.97 2.25
N ASN A 40 -9.81 23.22 1.98
CA ASN A 40 -10.64 23.59 0.82
C ASN A 40 -9.92 23.28 -0.51
N ASP A 41 -8.58 23.26 -0.50
CA ASP A 41 -7.74 23.00 -1.66
C ASP A 41 -7.35 21.54 -1.83
N ARG A 42 -8.00 20.62 -1.12
CA ARG A 42 -7.69 19.18 -1.12
C ARG A 42 -7.70 18.53 -2.51
N TYR A 43 -8.30 19.17 -3.49
CA TYR A 43 -8.35 18.70 -4.89
C TYR A 43 -7.29 19.35 -5.76
N VAL A 44 -6.52 20.30 -5.21
CA VAL A 44 -5.50 21.05 -5.94
C VAL A 44 -4.12 20.61 -5.45
N MET A 45 -3.29 20.14 -6.38
CA MET A 45 -1.96 19.60 -6.01
C MET A 45 -0.94 20.70 -5.73
N PHE A 46 -1.00 21.81 -6.44
CA PHE A 46 0.01 22.86 -6.36
C PHE A 46 -0.61 24.22 -5.93
N PRO A 47 0.13 24.99 -5.07
CA PRO A 47 1.47 24.68 -4.56
C PRO A 47 1.45 23.53 -3.55
N LEU A 48 2.57 22.78 -3.46
CA LEU A 48 2.72 21.70 -2.50
C LEU A 48 2.65 22.24 -1.07
N GLN A 49 1.94 21.53 -0.20
CA GLN A 49 1.82 21.83 1.22
C GLN A 49 2.81 21.00 2.06
N ASP A 50 3.17 19.80 1.59
CA ASP A 50 4.11 18.90 2.25
C ASP A 50 5.04 18.22 1.23
N GLU A 51 6.27 18.72 1.15
CA GLU A 51 7.29 18.21 0.23
C GLU A 51 7.79 16.81 0.62
N GLU A 52 7.75 16.44 1.90
CA GLU A 52 8.18 15.13 2.35
C GLU A 52 7.20 14.05 1.87
N ILE A 53 5.90 14.26 2.06
CA ILE A 53 4.85 13.36 1.57
C ILE A 53 4.88 13.29 0.03
N TRP A 54 5.09 14.42 -0.64
CA TRP A 54 5.26 14.44 -2.09
C TRP A 54 6.46 13.60 -2.54
N SER A 55 7.60 13.73 -1.86
CA SER A 55 8.78 12.92 -2.11
C SER A 55 8.50 11.42 -1.93
N MET A 56 7.74 11.04 -0.91
CA MET A 56 7.33 9.65 -0.69
C MET A 56 6.44 9.12 -1.84
N TYR A 57 5.49 9.92 -2.31
CA TYR A 57 4.69 9.60 -3.49
C TYR A 57 5.57 9.38 -4.73
N LYS A 58 6.53 10.27 -4.98
CA LYS A 58 7.45 10.14 -6.12
C LYS A 58 8.28 8.87 -6.04
N LYS A 59 8.80 8.52 -4.88
CA LYS A 59 9.53 7.26 -4.65
C LYS A 59 8.64 6.03 -4.90
N GLN A 60 7.37 6.09 -4.52
CA GLN A 60 6.42 5.01 -4.77
C GLN A 60 6.19 4.83 -6.28
N VAL A 61 6.05 5.94 -7.02
CA VAL A 61 5.92 5.91 -8.49
C VAL A 61 7.17 5.35 -9.18
N GLU A 62 8.36 5.67 -8.68
CA GLU A 62 9.63 5.14 -9.19
C GLU A 62 9.76 3.62 -9.02
N CYS A 63 9.05 3.05 -8.06
CA CYS A 63 9.00 1.61 -7.80
C CYS A 63 7.86 0.89 -8.54
N PHE A 64 7.21 1.54 -9.49
CA PHE A 64 6.15 0.92 -10.30
C PHE A 64 6.68 -0.29 -11.07
N TRP A 65 5.91 -1.37 -11.03
CA TRP A 65 6.18 -2.59 -11.79
C TRP A 65 4.87 -3.16 -12.34
N ARG A 66 4.97 -4.05 -13.31
CA ARG A 66 3.83 -4.75 -13.91
C ARG A 66 4.00 -6.24 -13.75
N ALA A 67 2.90 -6.96 -13.65
CA ALA A 67 2.92 -8.41 -13.47
C ALA A 67 3.69 -9.12 -14.61
N GLU A 68 3.64 -8.57 -15.84
CA GLU A 68 4.32 -9.12 -17.01
C GLU A 68 5.85 -9.00 -16.96
N GLU A 69 6.40 -8.20 -16.03
CA GLU A 69 7.85 -8.06 -15.83
C GLU A 69 8.43 -9.20 -14.96
N ILE A 70 7.55 -10.02 -14.36
CA ILE A 70 7.96 -11.15 -13.51
C ILE A 70 8.06 -12.42 -14.36
N ASP A 71 9.25 -13.04 -14.38
CA ASP A 71 9.45 -14.32 -15.06
C ASP A 71 8.93 -15.49 -14.20
N LEU A 72 7.74 -15.98 -14.55
CA LEU A 72 7.10 -17.13 -13.91
C LEU A 72 7.39 -18.47 -14.61
N SER A 73 8.28 -18.50 -15.60
CA SER A 73 8.52 -19.66 -16.47
C SER A 73 8.93 -20.93 -15.71
N LYS A 74 9.57 -20.78 -14.55
CA LYS A 74 10.05 -21.87 -13.70
C LYS A 74 9.08 -22.29 -12.59
N ASP A 75 8.05 -21.49 -12.33
CA ASP A 75 7.20 -21.67 -11.15
C ASP A 75 6.44 -22.99 -11.17
N LEU A 76 5.93 -23.40 -12.34
CA LEU A 76 5.23 -24.67 -12.47
C LEU A 76 6.14 -25.87 -12.16
N SER A 77 7.38 -25.85 -12.64
CA SER A 77 8.34 -26.91 -12.37
C SER A 77 8.72 -26.97 -10.89
N HIS A 78 8.94 -25.83 -10.27
CA HIS A 78 9.23 -25.73 -8.83
C HIS A 78 8.03 -26.19 -7.99
N TRP A 79 6.83 -25.76 -8.34
CA TRP A 79 5.59 -26.20 -7.69
C TRP A 79 5.41 -27.71 -7.72
N ASN A 80 5.69 -28.34 -8.88
CA ASN A 80 5.59 -29.79 -9.02
C ASN A 80 6.63 -30.57 -8.22
N GLY A 81 7.76 -29.92 -7.88
CA GLY A 81 8.80 -30.49 -7.01
C GLY A 81 8.50 -30.42 -5.51
N LEU A 82 7.51 -29.64 -5.09
CA LEU A 82 7.15 -29.48 -3.67
C LEU A 82 6.39 -30.70 -3.16
N ASN A 83 6.57 -31.02 -1.86
CA ASN A 83 5.75 -32.00 -1.16
C ASN A 83 4.35 -31.45 -0.80
N THR A 84 3.48 -32.30 -0.28
CA THR A 84 2.08 -31.93 0.04
C THR A 84 1.99 -30.82 1.09
N ASP A 85 2.82 -30.87 2.12
CA ASP A 85 2.78 -29.90 3.23
C ASP A 85 3.29 -28.52 2.78
N GLU A 86 4.34 -28.51 1.96
CA GLU A 86 4.86 -27.28 1.36
C GLU A 86 3.83 -26.62 0.45
N ARG A 87 3.18 -27.39 -0.43
CA ARG A 87 2.10 -26.87 -1.29
C ARG A 87 0.94 -26.33 -0.48
N PHE A 88 0.53 -27.06 0.57
CA PHE A 88 -0.53 -26.59 1.46
C PHE A 88 -0.16 -25.27 2.12
N PHE A 89 1.03 -25.18 2.71
CA PHE A 89 1.51 -23.96 3.37
C PHE A 89 1.55 -22.77 2.42
N ILE A 90 2.14 -22.91 1.24
CA ILE A 90 2.22 -21.86 0.24
C ILE A 90 0.81 -21.45 -0.24
N SER A 91 -0.06 -22.42 -0.50
CA SER A 91 -1.45 -22.15 -0.90
C SER A 91 -2.20 -21.32 0.14
N MET A 92 -2.04 -21.64 1.43
CA MET A 92 -2.69 -20.90 2.52
C MET A 92 -2.17 -19.47 2.63
N ILE A 93 -0.86 -19.26 2.46
CA ILE A 93 -0.26 -17.92 2.46
C ILE A 93 -0.78 -17.09 1.27
N LEU A 94 -0.80 -17.66 0.08
CA LEU A 94 -1.29 -16.96 -1.11
C LEU A 94 -2.77 -16.63 -0.99
N ALA A 95 -3.58 -17.56 -0.48
CA ALA A 95 -5.00 -17.30 -0.22
C ALA A 95 -5.22 -16.19 0.81
N PHE A 96 -4.40 -16.15 1.86
CA PHE A 96 -4.44 -15.08 2.86
C PHE A 96 -4.13 -13.72 2.22
N PHE A 97 -3.06 -13.60 1.44
CA PHE A 97 -2.72 -12.35 0.77
C PHE A 97 -3.80 -11.91 -0.22
N ALA A 98 -4.29 -12.82 -1.06
CA ALA A 98 -5.34 -12.51 -2.02
C ALA A 98 -6.62 -11.99 -1.36
N ALA A 99 -6.98 -12.51 -0.18
CA ALA A 99 -8.13 -12.03 0.58
C ALA A 99 -7.86 -10.70 1.29
N SER A 100 -6.68 -10.54 1.90
CA SER A 100 -6.33 -9.34 2.67
C SER A 100 -6.15 -8.10 1.80
N ASP A 101 -5.65 -8.26 0.58
CA ASP A 101 -5.44 -7.15 -0.36
C ASP A 101 -6.78 -6.50 -0.75
N GLY A 102 -7.83 -7.30 -0.91
CA GLY A 102 -9.19 -6.77 -1.13
C GLY A 102 -9.69 -5.91 0.02
N ILE A 103 -9.45 -6.33 1.27
CA ILE A 103 -9.82 -5.58 2.48
C ILE A 103 -9.01 -4.29 2.59
N VAL A 104 -7.70 -4.35 2.35
CA VAL A 104 -6.81 -3.17 2.36
C VAL A 104 -7.27 -2.14 1.33
N LEU A 105 -7.54 -2.59 0.11
CA LEU A 105 -7.99 -1.74 -0.98
C LEU A 105 -9.31 -1.04 -0.65
N GLU A 106 -10.29 -1.77 -0.11
CA GLU A 106 -11.57 -1.21 0.28
C GLU A 106 -11.40 -0.12 1.35
N ASN A 107 -10.58 -0.38 2.38
CA ASN A 107 -10.28 0.62 3.41
C ASN A 107 -9.56 1.85 2.87
N LEU A 108 -8.58 1.68 1.98
CA LEU A 108 -7.89 2.80 1.34
C LEU A 108 -8.86 3.67 0.53
N ALA A 109 -9.73 3.04 -0.28
CA ALA A 109 -10.68 3.76 -1.11
C ALA A 109 -11.79 4.43 -0.27
N MET A 110 -12.39 3.70 0.67
CA MET A 110 -13.54 4.17 1.45
C MET A 110 -13.16 5.15 2.56
N ARG A 111 -12.02 4.93 3.23
CA ARG A 111 -11.61 5.70 4.40
C ARG A 111 -10.56 6.74 4.07
N PHE A 112 -9.39 6.32 3.64
CA PHE A 112 -8.26 7.23 3.45
C PHE A 112 -8.53 8.27 2.35
N MET A 113 -9.11 7.87 1.22
CA MET A 113 -9.45 8.81 0.15
C MET A 113 -10.58 9.79 0.54
N THR A 114 -11.38 9.44 1.53
CA THR A 114 -12.47 10.31 2.02
C THR A 114 -12.02 11.22 3.16
N GLU A 115 -11.28 10.67 4.12
CA GLU A 115 -10.93 11.36 5.37
C GLU A 115 -9.67 12.22 5.23
N VAL A 116 -8.69 11.79 4.41
CA VAL A 116 -7.45 12.54 4.21
C VAL A 116 -7.70 13.78 3.37
N GLN A 117 -7.25 14.93 3.88
CA GLN A 117 -7.50 16.24 3.30
C GLN A 117 -6.29 16.81 2.54
N LEU A 118 -5.08 16.30 2.79
CA LEU A 118 -3.87 16.77 2.14
C LEU A 118 -3.73 16.17 0.74
N SER A 119 -3.56 17.00 -0.29
CA SER A 119 -3.54 16.56 -1.70
C SER A 119 -2.41 15.59 -2.01
N GLU A 120 -1.20 15.82 -1.49
CA GLU A 120 -0.04 14.95 -1.66
C GLU A 120 -0.25 13.56 -1.04
N ALA A 121 -0.84 13.51 0.14
CA ALA A 121 -1.18 12.26 0.80
C ALA A 121 -2.28 11.50 0.04
N ARG A 122 -3.25 12.22 -0.52
CA ARG A 122 -4.29 11.63 -1.37
C ARG A 122 -3.69 11.01 -2.64
N ALA A 123 -2.72 11.68 -3.29
CA ALA A 123 -2.00 11.14 -4.43
C ALA A 123 -1.24 9.85 -4.06
N PHE A 124 -0.57 9.85 -2.91
CA PHE A 124 0.14 8.68 -2.39
C PHE A 124 -0.82 7.49 -2.20
N TYR A 125 -1.95 7.67 -1.53
CA TYR A 125 -2.93 6.60 -1.31
C TYR A 125 -3.63 6.15 -2.61
N ALA A 126 -3.90 7.07 -3.53
CA ALA A 126 -4.47 6.73 -4.83
C ALA A 126 -3.54 5.82 -5.64
N PHE A 127 -2.24 6.11 -5.65
CA PHE A 127 -1.26 5.24 -6.30
C PHE A 127 -1.13 3.89 -5.60
N GLN A 128 -1.18 3.86 -4.26
CA GLN A 128 -1.19 2.62 -3.49
C GLN A 128 -2.39 1.74 -3.86
N ILE A 129 -3.59 2.32 -4.00
CA ILE A 129 -4.79 1.61 -4.46
C ILE A 129 -4.55 0.97 -5.83
N ALA A 130 -3.90 1.69 -6.76
CA ALA A 130 -3.57 1.16 -8.07
C ALA A 130 -2.61 -0.03 -7.99
N MET A 131 -1.56 0.07 -7.16
CA MET A 131 -0.56 -1.00 -6.97
C MET A 131 -1.12 -2.25 -6.31
N GLU A 132 -2.11 -2.12 -5.41
CA GLU A 132 -2.76 -3.27 -4.77
C GLU A 132 -3.64 -4.08 -5.75
N LYS A 133 -3.81 -3.60 -6.99
CA LYS A 133 -4.61 -4.26 -8.04
C LYS A 133 -3.76 -4.94 -9.13
N ILE A 134 -2.45 -4.73 -9.13
CA ILE A 134 -1.53 -5.34 -10.08
C ILE A 134 -1.06 -6.70 -9.56
#